data_fa624dabceee95e9c13eea8511b88336
#
_entry.id   fa624dabceee95e9c13eea8511b88336
#
_cell.length_a   1.000
_cell.length_b   1.000
_cell.length_c   1.000
_cell.angle_alpha   90.00
_cell.angle_beta   90.00
_cell.angle_gamma   90.00
#
_symmetry.space_group_name_H-M   'P 1'
#
loop_
_entity.id
_entity.type
_entity.pdbx_description
1 polymer ?
#
loop_
_entity_poly.entity_id
_entity_poly.type
_entity_poly.pdbx_seq_one_letter_code
_entity_poly.pdbx_strand_id
1 'polypeptide(L)'
;MDMNFDGKTVIITGASAGVGAACARAFASLKANLVLVARGQEGLNIISDELSEYCGILTVAMDVADTDGCITLLEKANKEFGQIDVLVNNAGMHSRGDLESIDATDVGAMVDINLRAPFILSCAAIPYLKKSVSGAIVMVGSLAGMAPLQGAATYSGTKSGLRAFTYAISDELRDTGIHVGLVSPGPIDTGFIMTEIDKVEDIV
;
A
#
# COMPACT_ATOMS: atom_id res chain seq x y z
N MET A 1 22.52 0.11 -11.11
CA MET A 1 21.78 -1.14 -11.29
C MET A 1 20.60 -0.82 -12.18
N ASP A 2 20.57 -1.35 -13.39
CA ASP A 2 19.35 -1.28 -14.19
C ASP A 2 18.30 -2.20 -13.54
N MET A 3 17.31 -1.59 -12.91
CA MET A 3 16.19 -2.33 -12.34
C MET A 3 15.28 -2.74 -13.50
N ASN A 4 15.36 -4.01 -13.89
CA ASN A 4 14.50 -4.55 -14.93
C ASN A 4 13.21 -5.12 -14.27
N PHE A 5 12.07 -4.50 -14.58
CA PHE A 5 10.74 -4.94 -14.15
C PHE A 5 9.93 -5.59 -15.29
N ASP A 6 10.51 -5.74 -16.47
CA ASP A 6 9.82 -6.36 -17.62
C ASP A 6 9.31 -7.76 -17.26
N GLY A 7 7.99 -7.95 -17.36
CA GLY A 7 7.28 -9.17 -17.00
C GLY A 7 7.17 -9.48 -15.50
N LYS A 8 7.72 -8.67 -14.60
CA LYS A 8 7.56 -8.79 -13.15
C LYS A 8 6.15 -8.44 -12.72
N THR A 9 5.61 -9.13 -11.74
CA THR A 9 4.27 -8.85 -11.20
C THR A 9 4.33 -8.00 -9.95
N VAL A 10 3.69 -6.84 -9.99
CA VAL A 10 3.64 -5.85 -8.90
C VAL A 10 2.21 -5.69 -8.42
N ILE A 11 1.96 -6.00 -7.14
CA ILE A 11 0.69 -5.75 -6.48
C ILE A 11 0.75 -4.38 -5.79
N ILE A 12 -0.23 -3.51 -6.06
CA ILE A 12 -0.29 -2.17 -5.48
C ILE A 12 -1.66 -1.98 -4.82
N THR A 13 -1.68 -1.81 -3.49
CA THR A 13 -2.89 -1.48 -2.77
C THR A 13 -3.13 0.03 -2.75
N GLY A 14 -4.40 0.46 -2.79
CA GLY A 14 -4.75 1.88 -2.93
C GLY A 14 -4.37 2.46 -4.30
N ALA A 15 -4.46 1.65 -5.37
CA ALA A 15 -3.96 1.98 -6.69
C ALA A 15 -4.85 2.93 -7.51
N SER A 16 -6.07 3.23 -7.04
CA SER A 16 -7.03 4.03 -7.82
C SER A 16 -6.75 5.53 -7.86
N ALA A 17 -5.86 6.04 -6.99
CA ALA A 17 -5.57 7.47 -6.92
C ALA A 17 -4.19 7.74 -6.26
N GLY A 18 -3.77 9.01 -6.26
CA GLY A 18 -2.64 9.52 -5.49
C GLY A 18 -1.33 8.75 -5.72
N VAL A 19 -0.64 8.43 -4.64
CA VAL A 19 0.67 7.73 -4.67
C VAL A 19 0.55 6.35 -5.31
N GLY A 20 -0.52 5.59 -5.03
CA GLY A 20 -0.71 4.27 -5.62
C GLY A 20 -0.86 4.31 -7.14
N ALA A 21 -1.63 5.24 -7.68
CA ALA A 21 -1.76 5.45 -9.12
C ALA A 21 -0.45 5.93 -9.76
N ALA A 22 0.31 6.79 -9.08
CA ALA A 22 1.62 7.22 -9.54
C ALA A 22 2.63 6.05 -9.58
N CYS A 23 2.60 5.17 -8.57
CA CYS A 23 3.37 3.92 -8.57
C CYS A 23 2.98 3.02 -9.74
N ALA A 24 1.67 2.86 -10.01
CA ALA A 24 1.19 2.05 -11.12
C ALA A 24 1.76 2.56 -12.46
N ARG A 25 1.72 3.87 -12.71
CA ARG A 25 2.30 4.49 -13.91
C ARG A 25 3.81 4.24 -14.01
N ALA A 26 4.52 4.39 -12.91
CA ALA A 26 5.96 4.17 -12.88
C ALA A 26 6.33 2.72 -13.21
N PHE A 27 5.63 1.74 -12.63
CA PHE A 27 5.88 0.33 -12.92
C PHE A 27 5.42 -0.08 -14.33
N ALA A 28 4.30 0.47 -14.84
CA ALA A 28 3.85 0.26 -16.21
C ALA A 28 4.90 0.73 -17.24
N SER A 29 5.53 1.89 -16.99
CA SER A 29 6.61 2.40 -17.86
C SER A 29 7.85 1.49 -17.90
N LEU A 30 8.00 0.63 -16.88
CA LEU A 30 9.04 -0.40 -16.78
C LEU A 30 8.54 -1.79 -17.26
N LYS A 31 7.34 -1.87 -17.86
CA LYS A 31 6.70 -3.07 -18.42
C LYS A 31 6.40 -4.16 -17.39
N ALA A 32 6.18 -3.77 -16.13
CA ALA A 32 5.74 -4.70 -15.10
C ALA A 32 4.25 -5.03 -15.28
N ASN A 33 3.85 -6.29 -15.05
CA ASN A 33 2.46 -6.65 -14.89
C ASN A 33 1.93 -6.07 -13.56
N LEU A 34 0.73 -5.51 -13.58
CA LEU A 34 0.15 -4.80 -12.44
C LEU A 34 -1.09 -5.49 -11.88
N VAL A 35 -1.14 -5.64 -10.58
CA VAL A 35 -2.35 -5.98 -9.84
C VAL A 35 -2.77 -4.74 -9.06
N LEU A 36 -3.79 -4.06 -9.55
CA LEU A 36 -4.30 -2.82 -9.01
C LEU A 36 -5.45 -3.11 -8.04
N VAL A 37 -5.27 -2.71 -6.78
CA VAL A 37 -6.22 -3.01 -5.70
C VAL A 37 -6.76 -1.73 -5.09
N ALA A 38 -8.08 -1.58 -5.04
CA ALA A 38 -8.78 -0.51 -4.33
C ALA A 38 -10.24 -0.90 -4.06
N ARG A 39 -10.96 -0.12 -3.25
CA ARG A 39 -12.37 -0.37 -2.97
C ARG A 39 -13.30 -0.10 -4.16
N GLY A 40 -13.01 0.98 -4.89
CA GLY A 40 -13.85 1.45 -6.01
C GLY A 40 -13.39 0.91 -7.35
N GLN A 41 -14.25 0.14 -8.04
CA GLN A 41 -13.95 -0.41 -9.37
C GLN A 41 -13.77 0.70 -10.42
N GLU A 42 -14.53 1.79 -10.33
CA GLU A 42 -14.47 2.89 -11.30
C GLU A 42 -13.07 3.54 -11.34
N GLY A 43 -12.49 3.86 -10.16
CA GLY A 43 -11.14 4.40 -10.10
C GLY A 43 -10.06 3.44 -10.59
N LEU A 44 -10.25 2.13 -10.39
CA LEU A 44 -9.36 1.10 -10.93
C LEU A 44 -9.47 1.02 -12.46
N ASN A 45 -10.66 1.13 -13.02
CA ASN A 45 -10.88 1.10 -14.46
C ASN A 45 -10.16 2.28 -15.15
N ILE A 46 -10.24 3.48 -14.58
CA ILE A 46 -9.55 4.67 -15.12
C ILE A 46 -8.04 4.39 -15.26
N ILE A 47 -7.41 3.87 -14.21
CA ILE A 47 -5.96 3.58 -14.23
C ILE A 47 -5.65 2.40 -15.15
N SER A 48 -6.51 1.38 -15.18
CA SER A 48 -6.36 0.23 -16.05
C SER A 48 -6.46 0.62 -17.53
N ASP A 49 -7.44 1.43 -17.90
CA ASP A 49 -7.62 1.91 -19.28
C ASP A 49 -6.42 2.76 -19.73
N GLU A 50 -5.90 3.60 -18.84
CA GLU A 50 -4.71 4.43 -19.11
C GLU A 50 -3.46 3.59 -19.38
N LEU A 51 -3.28 2.45 -18.68
CA LEU A 51 -2.04 1.70 -18.67
C LEU A 51 -2.06 0.39 -19.46
N SER A 52 -3.23 -0.04 -19.95
CA SER A 52 -3.41 -1.34 -20.60
C SER A 52 -2.58 -1.55 -21.88
N GLU A 53 -2.16 -0.47 -22.55
CA GLU A 53 -1.30 -0.56 -23.73
C GLU A 53 0.18 -0.85 -23.37
N TYR A 54 0.58 -0.68 -22.11
CA TYR A 54 1.98 -0.80 -21.67
C TYR A 54 2.30 -2.15 -21.04
N CYS A 55 1.32 -2.79 -20.37
CA CYS A 55 1.54 -3.99 -19.58
C CYS A 55 0.26 -4.77 -19.30
N GLY A 56 0.40 -6.00 -18.79
CA GLY A 56 -0.72 -6.79 -18.29
C GLY A 56 -1.28 -6.18 -17.00
N ILE A 57 -2.62 -6.07 -16.89
CA ILE A 57 -3.28 -5.47 -15.73
C ILE A 57 -4.40 -6.37 -15.23
N LEU A 58 -4.40 -6.63 -13.92
CA LEU A 58 -5.48 -7.23 -13.16
C LEU A 58 -6.02 -6.20 -12.17
N THR A 59 -7.29 -5.84 -12.27
CA THR A 59 -7.97 -4.99 -11.27
C THR A 59 -8.72 -5.86 -10.27
N VAL A 60 -8.60 -5.55 -8.97
CA VAL A 60 -9.30 -6.24 -7.89
C VAL A 60 -9.97 -5.20 -6.99
N ALA A 61 -11.29 -5.07 -7.14
CA ALA A 61 -12.09 -4.23 -6.24
C ALA A 61 -12.33 -4.97 -4.92
N MET A 62 -11.70 -4.49 -3.84
CA MET A 62 -11.83 -5.07 -2.50
C MET A 62 -11.45 -4.06 -1.42
N ASP A 63 -11.92 -4.30 -0.20
CA ASP A 63 -11.39 -3.65 0.99
C ASP A 63 -10.21 -4.47 1.54
N VAL A 64 -9.06 -3.83 1.74
CA VAL A 64 -7.88 -4.49 2.33
C VAL A 64 -8.08 -4.87 3.80
N ALA A 65 -9.11 -4.34 4.46
CA ALA A 65 -9.52 -4.76 5.78
C ALA A 65 -10.13 -6.18 5.80
N ASP A 66 -10.52 -6.73 4.64
CA ASP A 66 -10.99 -8.11 4.50
C ASP A 66 -9.80 -9.07 4.43
N THR A 67 -9.60 -9.86 5.49
CA THR A 67 -8.49 -10.82 5.61
C THR A 67 -8.55 -11.91 4.54
N ASP A 68 -9.73 -12.50 4.31
CA ASP A 68 -9.91 -13.58 3.33
C ASP A 68 -9.74 -13.03 1.91
N GLY A 69 -10.21 -11.80 1.69
CA GLY A 69 -9.99 -11.06 0.45
C GLY A 69 -8.50 -10.83 0.16
N CYS A 70 -7.69 -10.51 1.18
CA CYS A 70 -6.24 -10.36 1.03
C CYS A 70 -5.54 -11.66 0.61
N ILE A 71 -5.95 -12.80 1.14
CA ILE A 71 -5.41 -14.11 0.76
C ILE A 71 -5.82 -14.44 -0.69
N THR A 72 -7.10 -14.29 -1.00
CA THR A 72 -7.66 -14.54 -2.34
C THR A 72 -7.02 -13.63 -3.41
N LEU A 73 -6.66 -12.40 -3.06
CA LEU A 73 -5.94 -11.47 -3.95
C LEU A 73 -4.64 -12.07 -4.46
N LEU A 74 -3.82 -12.65 -3.55
CA LEU A 74 -2.54 -13.24 -3.91
C LEU A 74 -2.71 -14.47 -4.80
N GLU A 75 -3.73 -15.28 -4.54
CA GLU A 75 -4.07 -16.43 -5.39
C GLU A 75 -4.48 -15.97 -6.80
N LYS A 76 -5.32 -14.93 -6.91
CA LYS A 76 -5.73 -14.35 -8.20
C LYS A 76 -4.54 -13.78 -8.97
N ALA A 77 -3.66 -13.02 -8.30
CA ALA A 77 -2.47 -12.46 -8.90
C ALA A 77 -1.54 -13.55 -9.45
N ASN A 78 -1.28 -14.59 -8.63
CA ASN A 78 -0.44 -15.70 -9.04
C ASN A 78 -1.09 -16.55 -10.15
N LYS A 79 -2.41 -16.70 -10.17
CA LYS A 79 -3.12 -17.40 -11.24
C LYS A 79 -3.04 -16.66 -12.56
N GLU A 80 -3.16 -15.32 -12.53
CA GLU A 80 -3.14 -14.46 -13.73
C GLU A 80 -1.76 -14.39 -14.36
N PHE A 81 -0.73 -14.12 -13.55
CA PHE A 81 0.62 -13.82 -14.04
C PHE A 81 1.67 -14.90 -13.75
N GLY A 82 1.31 -15.96 -13.01
CA GLY A 82 2.21 -17.08 -12.70
C GLY A 82 3.25 -16.79 -11.60
N GLN A 83 3.41 -15.53 -11.20
CA GLN A 83 4.40 -15.09 -10.20
C GLN A 83 3.93 -13.82 -9.47
N ILE A 84 4.54 -13.55 -8.31
CA ILE A 84 4.43 -12.28 -7.58
C ILE A 84 5.84 -11.87 -7.20
N ASP A 85 6.27 -10.69 -7.65
CA ASP A 85 7.63 -10.18 -7.41
C ASP A 85 7.66 -9.04 -6.42
N VAL A 86 6.65 -8.16 -6.43
CA VAL A 86 6.61 -6.99 -5.55
C VAL A 86 5.22 -6.82 -4.94
N LEU A 87 5.19 -6.57 -3.64
CA LEU A 87 4.00 -6.12 -2.91
C LEU A 87 4.21 -4.69 -2.43
N VAL A 88 3.39 -3.75 -2.92
CA VAL A 88 3.36 -2.36 -2.45
C VAL A 88 2.15 -2.15 -1.55
N ASN A 89 2.37 -2.14 -0.23
CA ASN A 89 1.39 -1.80 0.78
C ASN A 89 1.26 -0.27 0.86
N ASN A 90 0.40 0.29 0.00
CA ASN A 90 0.18 1.73 -0.10
C ASN A 90 -1.21 2.15 0.40
N ALA A 91 -2.21 1.27 0.38
CA ALA A 91 -3.53 1.60 0.91
C ALA A 91 -3.43 2.21 2.32
N GLY A 92 -4.18 3.28 2.54
CA GLY A 92 -4.17 3.95 3.82
C GLY A 92 -5.43 4.79 4.02
N MET A 93 -5.68 5.10 5.28
CA MET A 93 -6.73 5.98 5.75
C MET A 93 -6.12 7.02 6.69
N HIS A 94 -6.63 8.23 6.66
CA HIS A 94 -6.24 9.32 7.54
C HIS A 94 -7.49 10.00 8.08
N SER A 95 -7.48 10.38 9.35
CA SER A 95 -8.46 11.26 9.96
C SER A 95 -7.73 12.19 10.93
N ARG A 96 -8.08 13.44 10.93
CA ARG A 96 -7.55 14.47 11.83
C ARG A 96 -8.61 14.96 12.79
N GLY A 97 -8.17 15.35 13.96
CA GLY A 97 -8.95 15.90 15.05
C GLY A 97 -8.40 15.45 16.41
N ASP A 98 -8.85 16.09 17.47
CA ASP A 98 -8.57 15.63 18.82
C ASP A 98 -9.22 14.27 19.04
N LEU A 99 -8.53 13.37 19.75
CA LEU A 99 -8.95 11.96 19.87
C LEU A 99 -10.38 11.83 20.44
N GLU A 100 -10.79 12.75 21.30
CA GLU A 100 -12.14 12.79 21.87
C GLU A 100 -13.25 13.12 20.85
N SER A 101 -12.89 13.72 19.70
CA SER A 101 -13.84 14.10 18.64
C SER A 101 -13.90 13.09 17.48
N ILE A 102 -13.02 12.09 17.47
CA ILE A 102 -12.98 11.05 16.41
C ILE A 102 -13.88 9.88 16.83
N ASP A 103 -14.70 9.40 15.91
CA ASP A 103 -15.51 8.20 16.15
C ASP A 103 -14.60 6.98 16.37
N ALA A 104 -14.92 6.18 17.39
CA ALA A 104 -14.17 4.96 17.73
C ALA A 104 -14.16 3.94 16.57
N THR A 105 -15.18 3.94 15.70
CA THR A 105 -15.21 3.09 14.50
C THR A 105 -14.19 3.53 13.47
N ASP A 106 -13.96 4.84 13.32
CA ASP A 106 -12.92 5.38 12.42
C ASP A 106 -11.51 5.09 12.96
N VAL A 107 -11.33 5.13 14.29
CA VAL A 107 -10.08 4.69 14.93
C VAL A 107 -9.80 3.22 14.59
N GLY A 108 -10.81 2.35 14.73
CA GLY A 108 -10.71 0.92 14.40
C GLY A 108 -10.38 0.71 12.90
N ALA A 109 -11.14 1.36 12.02
CA ALA A 109 -10.92 1.28 10.57
C ALA A 109 -9.51 1.73 10.16
N MET A 110 -8.99 2.78 10.79
CA MET A 110 -7.63 3.26 10.52
C MET A 110 -6.57 2.24 10.92
N VAL A 111 -6.74 1.56 12.05
CA VAL A 111 -5.86 0.46 12.48
C VAL A 111 -5.94 -0.70 11.50
N ASP A 112 -7.15 -1.08 11.08
CA ASP A 112 -7.37 -2.18 10.14
C ASP A 112 -6.69 -1.94 8.80
N ILE A 113 -6.86 -0.75 8.23
CA ILE A 113 -6.34 -0.43 6.90
C ILE A 113 -4.85 -0.14 6.94
N ASN A 114 -4.36 0.70 7.89
CA ASN A 114 -2.99 1.18 7.89
C ASN A 114 -1.98 0.21 8.51
N LEU A 115 -2.45 -0.72 9.35
CA LEU A 115 -1.57 -1.59 10.14
C LEU A 115 -1.89 -3.07 9.95
N ARG A 116 -3.11 -3.52 10.26
CA ARG A 116 -3.49 -4.92 10.19
C ARG A 116 -3.41 -5.47 8.75
N ALA A 117 -3.96 -4.77 7.77
CA ALA A 117 -3.95 -5.20 6.37
C ALA A 117 -2.54 -5.41 5.80
N PRO A 118 -1.59 -4.44 5.89
CA PRO A 118 -0.23 -4.67 5.42
C PRO A 118 0.50 -5.80 6.16
N PHE A 119 0.19 -6.07 7.44
CA PHE A 119 0.76 -7.22 8.16
C PHE A 119 0.28 -8.53 7.55
N ILE A 120 -1.03 -8.67 7.32
CA ILE A 120 -1.65 -9.86 6.73
C ILE A 120 -1.13 -10.09 5.31
N LEU A 121 -1.17 -9.06 4.46
CA LEU A 121 -0.72 -9.15 3.08
C LEU A 121 0.77 -9.54 3.01
N SER A 122 1.61 -8.93 3.84
CA SER A 122 3.04 -9.26 3.86
C SER A 122 3.28 -10.71 4.27
N CYS A 123 2.64 -11.16 5.35
CA CYS A 123 2.75 -12.54 5.81
C CYS A 123 2.31 -13.54 4.72
N ALA A 124 1.14 -13.31 4.12
CA ALA A 124 0.58 -14.18 3.09
C ALA A 124 1.37 -14.14 1.77
N ALA A 125 2.06 -13.02 1.44
CA ALA A 125 2.85 -12.89 0.22
C ALA A 125 4.21 -13.60 0.28
N ILE A 126 4.79 -13.84 1.46
CA ILE A 126 6.13 -14.45 1.61
C ILE A 126 6.31 -15.73 0.78
N PRO A 127 5.38 -16.72 0.78
CA PRO A 127 5.56 -17.94 0.01
C PRO A 127 5.66 -17.72 -1.51
N TYR A 128 5.01 -16.67 -2.02
CA TYR A 128 5.08 -16.27 -3.43
C TYR A 128 6.37 -15.52 -3.73
N LEU A 129 6.72 -14.55 -2.90
CA LEU A 129 7.91 -13.71 -3.05
C LEU A 129 9.21 -14.53 -2.96
N LYS A 130 9.24 -15.60 -2.17
CA LYS A 130 10.37 -16.54 -2.11
C LYS A 130 10.64 -17.27 -3.41
N LYS A 131 9.66 -17.36 -4.32
CA LYS A 131 9.81 -17.95 -5.65
C LYS A 131 10.35 -16.97 -6.67
N SER A 132 10.28 -15.68 -6.39
CA SER A 132 10.85 -14.63 -7.23
C SER A 132 12.37 -14.57 -7.08
N VAL A 133 13.06 -14.27 -8.17
CA VAL A 133 14.52 -14.03 -8.15
C VAL A 133 14.89 -12.79 -7.31
N SER A 134 13.95 -11.85 -7.15
CA SER A 134 14.15 -10.60 -6.42
C SER A 134 12.83 -10.14 -5.79
N GLY A 135 12.29 -10.96 -4.88
CA GLY A 135 11.05 -10.63 -4.16
C GLY A 135 11.20 -9.34 -3.34
N ALA A 136 10.17 -8.50 -3.32
CA ALA A 136 10.21 -7.28 -2.53
C ALA A 136 8.87 -6.94 -1.86
N ILE A 137 8.93 -6.38 -0.66
CA ILE A 137 7.81 -5.77 0.06
C ILE A 137 8.14 -4.31 0.30
N VAL A 138 7.26 -3.41 -0.16
CA VAL A 138 7.39 -1.98 0.06
C VAL A 138 6.24 -1.50 0.93
N MET A 139 6.58 -0.85 2.04
CA MET A 139 5.61 -0.21 2.93
C MET A 139 5.58 1.29 2.69
N VAL A 140 4.39 1.84 2.46
CA VAL A 140 4.19 3.29 2.41
C VAL A 140 3.83 3.78 3.82
N GLY A 141 4.87 4.23 4.50
CA GLY A 141 4.80 4.84 5.82
C GLY A 141 4.37 6.31 5.77
N SER A 142 4.90 7.09 6.70
CA SER A 142 4.73 8.55 6.77
C SER A 142 5.79 9.14 7.71
N LEU A 143 6.14 10.41 7.54
CA LEU A 143 6.89 11.16 8.55
C LEU A 143 6.16 11.19 9.91
N ALA A 144 4.83 11.12 9.93
CA ALA A 144 4.03 10.99 11.17
C ALA A 144 4.32 9.70 11.96
N GLY A 145 4.89 8.68 11.33
CA GLY A 145 5.39 7.47 12.00
C GLY A 145 6.78 7.64 12.62
N MET A 146 7.44 8.77 12.37
CA MET A 146 8.76 9.13 12.93
C MET A 146 8.64 10.25 13.97
N ALA A 147 7.80 11.25 13.66
CA ALA A 147 7.51 12.39 14.53
C ALA A 147 5.97 12.47 14.67
N PRO A 148 5.41 12.03 15.80
CA PRO A 148 3.98 12.04 16.03
C PRO A 148 3.39 13.46 15.93
N LEU A 149 2.23 13.57 15.31
CA LEU A 149 1.56 14.84 15.07
C LEU A 149 0.37 15.00 16.03
N GLN A 150 0.24 16.18 16.64
CA GLN A 150 -0.98 16.57 17.35
C GLN A 150 -2.17 16.54 16.39
N GLY A 151 -3.34 16.11 16.86
CA GLY A 151 -4.54 15.93 16.03
C GLY A 151 -4.45 14.78 15.03
N ALA A 152 -3.45 13.90 15.14
CA ALA A 152 -3.30 12.72 14.30
C ALA A 152 -2.78 11.51 15.10
N ALA A 153 -3.23 11.36 16.34
CA ALA A 153 -2.71 10.34 17.28
C ALA A 153 -2.81 8.91 16.72
N THR A 154 -4.00 8.51 16.26
CA THR A 154 -4.24 7.18 15.69
C THR A 154 -3.41 6.96 14.44
N TYR A 155 -3.40 7.92 13.52
CA TYR A 155 -2.60 7.84 12.31
C TYR A 155 -1.10 7.68 12.61
N SER A 156 -0.57 8.54 13.49
CA SER A 156 0.84 8.47 13.92
C SER A 156 1.15 7.11 14.56
N GLY A 157 0.25 6.61 15.41
CA GLY A 157 0.37 5.29 16.04
C GLY A 157 0.41 4.15 15.01
N THR A 158 -0.49 4.17 14.02
CA THR A 158 -0.49 3.15 12.95
C THR A 158 0.77 3.20 12.09
N LYS A 159 1.24 4.39 11.71
CA LYS A 159 2.44 4.54 10.88
C LYS A 159 3.74 4.27 11.66
N SER A 160 3.78 4.52 12.97
CA SER A 160 4.87 4.09 13.85
C SER A 160 4.93 2.57 13.98
N GLY A 161 3.78 1.91 14.19
CA GLY A 161 3.67 0.45 14.23
C GLY A 161 4.09 -0.20 12.89
N LEU A 162 3.64 0.36 11.76
CA LEU A 162 4.04 -0.10 10.43
C LEU A 162 5.56 0.01 10.23
N ARG A 163 6.17 1.11 10.68
CA ARG A 163 7.62 1.30 10.63
C ARG A 163 8.36 0.24 11.45
N ALA A 164 7.93 0.00 12.70
CA ALA A 164 8.54 -1.01 13.57
C ALA A 164 8.43 -2.42 12.95
N PHE A 165 7.25 -2.77 12.44
CA PHE A 165 7.02 -4.04 11.73
C PHE A 165 7.95 -4.19 10.52
N THR A 166 8.09 -3.13 9.71
CA THR A 166 8.93 -3.18 8.50
C THR A 166 10.38 -3.51 8.83
N TYR A 167 10.95 -2.90 9.86
CA TYR A 167 12.33 -3.20 10.27
C TYR A 167 12.46 -4.62 10.81
N ALA A 168 11.49 -5.08 11.62
CA ALA A 168 11.52 -6.44 12.16
C ALA A 168 11.50 -7.48 11.04
N ILE A 169 10.55 -7.41 10.10
CA ILE A 169 10.47 -8.38 8.99
C ILE A 169 11.62 -8.25 7.99
N SER A 170 12.23 -7.05 7.87
CA SER A 170 13.45 -6.88 7.06
C SER A 170 14.61 -7.71 7.61
N ASP A 171 14.74 -7.77 8.95
CA ASP A 171 15.74 -8.59 9.61
C ASP A 171 15.41 -10.09 9.52
N GLU A 172 14.14 -10.46 9.73
CA GLU A 172 13.69 -11.85 9.63
C GLU A 172 13.84 -12.43 8.21
N LEU A 173 13.69 -11.62 7.17
CA LEU A 173 13.74 -12.04 5.77
C LEU A 173 15.11 -11.86 5.11
N ARG A 174 16.12 -11.37 5.83
CA ARG A 174 17.44 -11.02 5.31
C ARG A 174 18.08 -12.10 4.43
N ASP A 175 17.97 -13.36 4.85
CA ASP A 175 18.62 -14.50 4.18
C ASP A 175 17.66 -15.24 3.22
N THR A 176 16.49 -14.67 2.94
CA THR A 176 15.46 -15.30 2.10
C THR A 176 15.47 -14.81 0.64
N GLY A 177 16.25 -13.79 0.32
CA GLY A 177 16.23 -13.12 -0.99
C GLY A 177 15.09 -12.11 -1.15
N ILE A 178 14.24 -11.90 -0.12
CA ILE A 178 13.17 -10.89 -0.13
C ILE A 178 13.71 -9.58 0.43
N HIS A 179 13.58 -8.51 -0.36
CA HIS A 179 13.91 -7.15 0.06
C HIS A 179 12.71 -6.49 0.72
N VAL A 180 12.90 -5.87 1.88
CA VAL A 180 11.84 -5.13 2.57
C VAL A 180 12.26 -3.67 2.72
N GLY A 181 11.39 -2.76 2.26
CA GLY A 181 11.66 -1.32 2.29
C GLY A 181 10.50 -0.52 2.86
N LEU A 182 10.84 0.61 3.50
CA LEU A 182 9.89 1.60 4.00
C LEU A 182 10.12 2.93 3.28
N VAL A 183 9.09 3.49 2.68
CA VAL A 183 9.08 4.88 2.20
C VAL A 183 8.24 5.71 3.17
N SER A 184 8.81 6.78 3.71
CA SER A 184 8.12 7.65 4.68
C SER A 184 7.94 9.06 4.09
N PRO A 185 6.91 9.28 3.26
CA PRO A 185 6.68 10.57 2.65
C PRO A 185 6.24 11.62 3.67
N GLY A 186 6.54 12.88 3.36
CA GLY A 186 5.89 14.05 3.94
C GLY A 186 4.51 14.29 3.32
N PRO A 187 3.92 15.48 3.51
CA PRO A 187 2.71 15.87 2.82
C PRO A 187 2.90 15.82 1.31
N ILE A 188 2.01 15.10 0.62
CA ILE A 188 1.98 15.01 -0.85
C ILE A 188 0.65 15.59 -1.31
N ASP A 189 0.70 16.49 -2.29
CA ASP A 189 -0.50 17.09 -2.88
C ASP A 189 -1.32 16.02 -3.63
N THR A 190 -2.19 15.37 -2.89
CA THR A 190 -3.13 14.35 -3.37
C THR A 190 -4.45 14.54 -2.64
N GLY A 191 -5.55 14.05 -3.19
CA GLY A 191 -6.85 14.07 -2.53
C GLY A 191 -6.86 13.43 -1.11
N PHE A 192 -5.85 12.65 -0.77
CA PHE A 192 -5.69 12.04 0.55
C PHE A 192 -5.45 13.08 1.68
N ILE A 193 -4.73 14.16 1.39
CA ILE A 193 -4.43 15.22 2.37
C ILE A 193 -5.31 16.45 2.16
N MET A 194 -5.66 16.77 0.92
CA MET A 194 -6.41 18.02 0.61
C MET A 194 -7.76 18.10 1.31
N THR A 195 -8.46 16.98 1.49
CA THR A 195 -9.71 16.92 2.26
C THR A 195 -9.53 17.19 3.77
N GLU A 196 -8.30 17.20 4.27
CA GLU A 196 -7.98 17.36 5.68
C GLU A 196 -7.27 18.70 5.98
N ILE A 197 -6.69 19.37 4.96
CA ILE A 197 -6.01 20.66 5.14
C ILE A 197 -7.01 21.74 5.55
N ASP A 198 -8.21 21.75 4.97
CA ASP A 198 -9.27 22.71 5.31
C ASP A 198 -9.71 22.63 6.78
N LYS A 199 -9.50 21.47 7.44
CA LYS A 199 -9.78 21.29 8.88
C LYS A 199 -8.67 21.82 9.80
N VAL A 200 -7.50 22.16 9.27
CA VAL A 200 -6.34 22.63 10.06
C VAL A 200 -6.35 24.15 10.21
N GLU A 201 -6.95 24.89 9.29
CA GLU A 201 -7.02 26.36 9.36
C GLU A 201 -7.89 26.86 10.53
N ASP A 202 -8.74 26.02 11.11
CA ASP A 202 -9.55 26.35 12.28
C ASP A 202 -8.81 26.16 13.63
N ILE A 203 -7.54 25.76 13.63
CA ILE A 203 -6.77 25.41 14.86
C ILE A 203 -5.62 26.41 15.14
N VAL A 204 -5.50 27.50 14.37
CA VAL A 204 -4.47 28.53 14.58
C VAL A 204 -5.06 29.81 15.18
#